data_1d187f0ec8108125c9691d5f86cebc63
#
_entry.id   1d187f0ec8108125c9691d5f86cebc63
#
_cell.length_a   1.000
_cell.length_b   1.000
_cell.length_c   1.000
_cell.angle_alpha   90.00
_cell.angle_beta   90.00
_cell.angle_gamma   90.00
#
_symmetry.space_group_name_H-M   'P 1'
#
loop_
_entity.id
_entity.type
_entity.pdbx_description
1 polymer ?
#
loop_
_entity_poly.entity_id
_entity_poly.type
_entity_poly.pdbx_seq_one_letter_code
_entity_poly.pdbx_strand_id
1 'polypeptide(L)'
;MLLLLKIEDMTVSFGKGTPDEHKVFEHFDFTVEKGEFVSIVGSNGSGKTTLLNLISGSLIPDSGRILFENRDISRQKEYKRARYIGRVFQDPQKGSCADLTILENMALADSKNRPFGLTPAVSKKRIKHYQELLSQCAMGLENRLGTKVGTLSGGQRQALALVIANMTDIDLLLLDEHTAALDPKSSQTVMELTEKLIREKQITTLMVTHNLRFAVEYGTRLVMMHEGRCVRDLSGAEKANTDIDALLDVFNDISIECGN
;
A
#
# COMPACT_ATOMS: atom_id res chain seq x y z
N MET A 1 7.22 8.13 20.47
CA MET A 1 7.42 8.02 19.01
C MET A 1 6.58 9.08 18.30
N LEU A 2 6.95 9.52 17.10
CA LEU A 2 6.22 10.56 16.37
C LEU A 2 5.08 9.92 15.56
N LEU A 3 3.84 10.38 15.81
CA LEU A 3 2.67 9.91 15.07
C LEU A 3 2.70 10.47 13.65
N LEU A 4 2.63 9.60 12.63
CA LEU A 4 2.56 9.99 11.23
C LEU A 4 1.11 10.12 10.76
N LEU A 5 0.28 9.11 11.05
CA LEU A 5 -1.11 9.04 10.63
C LEU A 5 -2.02 8.79 11.83
N LYS A 6 -3.12 9.55 11.89
CA LYS A 6 -4.18 9.34 12.87
C LYS A 6 -5.54 9.45 12.19
N ILE A 7 -6.36 8.44 12.38
CA ILE A 7 -7.77 8.43 12.01
C ILE A 7 -8.57 8.56 13.29
N GLU A 8 -9.51 9.50 13.33
CA GLU A 8 -10.32 9.81 14.50
C GLU A 8 -11.80 9.76 14.17
N ASP A 9 -12.53 8.97 14.92
CA ASP A 9 -14.01 8.88 14.91
C ASP A 9 -14.58 8.70 13.49
N MET A 10 -13.95 7.83 12.70
CA MET A 10 -14.23 7.66 11.29
C MET A 10 -15.49 6.86 11.05
N THR A 11 -16.41 7.42 10.26
CA THR A 11 -17.60 6.71 9.77
C THR A 11 -17.63 6.73 8.25
N VAL A 12 -17.90 5.57 7.65
CA VAL A 12 -18.04 5.37 6.21
C VAL A 12 -19.13 4.38 5.90
N SER A 13 -20.07 4.81 5.06
CA SER A 13 -21.19 3.97 4.58
C SER A 13 -21.21 3.93 3.06
N PHE A 14 -21.59 2.80 2.50
CA PHE A 14 -21.87 2.63 1.07
C PHE A 14 -23.37 2.41 0.85
N GLY A 15 -23.85 2.72 -0.36
CA GLY A 15 -25.26 2.55 -0.72
C GLY A 15 -26.23 3.44 0.04
N LYS A 16 -25.80 4.63 0.48
CA LYS A 16 -26.63 5.54 1.29
C LYS A 16 -27.99 5.82 0.67
N GLY A 17 -29.02 5.71 1.50
CA GLY A 17 -30.41 5.96 1.10
C GLY A 17 -31.00 4.87 0.21
N THR A 18 -30.34 3.72 0.09
CA THR A 18 -30.84 2.53 -0.61
C THR A 18 -31.01 1.35 0.35
N PRO A 19 -31.77 0.30 -0.02
CA PRO A 19 -31.88 -0.92 0.78
C PRO A 19 -30.54 -1.61 1.05
N ASP A 20 -29.53 -1.35 0.22
CA ASP A 20 -28.19 -1.95 0.32
C ASP A 20 -27.22 -1.05 1.12
N GLU A 21 -27.74 -0.11 1.91
CA GLU A 21 -26.90 0.73 2.75
C GLU A 21 -26.23 -0.12 3.84
N HIS A 22 -24.88 -0.09 3.84
CA HIS A 22 -24.11 -0.74 4.89
C HIS A 22 -22.95 0.16 5.34
N LYS A 23 -22.72 0.17 6.64
CA LYS A 23 -21.59 0.87 7.25
C LYS A 23 -20.39 -0.05 7.26
N VAL A 24 -19.28 0.43 6.69
CA VAL A 24 -17.99 -0.27 6.73
C VAL A 24 -17.20 0.14 7.96
N PHE A 25 -17.24 1.42 8.31
CA PHE A 25 -16.65 1.93 9.53
C PHE A 25 -17.69 2.74 10.32
N GLU A 26 -17.71 2.56 11.63
CA GLU A 26 -18.51 3.32 12.58
C GLU A 26 -17.64 3.61 13.81
N HIS A 27 -17.37 4.90 14.07
CA HIS A 27 -16.49 5.36 15.15
C HIS A 27 -15.12 4.68 15.16
N PHE A 28 -14.53 4.51 13.97
CA PHE A 28 -13.27 3.81 13.80
C PHE A 28 -12.07 4.73 14.06
N ASP A 29 -11.18 4.29 14.95
CA ASP A 29 -9.92 4.94 15.27
C ASP A 29 -8.74 4.07 14.83
N PHE A 30 -7.69 4.71 14.29
CA PHE A 30 -6.49 4.01 13.88
C PHE A 30 -5.28 4.96 13.88
N THR A 31 -4.12 4.47 14.31
CA THR A 31 -2.91 5.26 14.37
C THR A 31 -1.72 4.52 13.77
N VAL A 32 -0.80 5.27 13.16
CA VAL A 32 0.47 4.74 12.63
C VAL A 32 1.59 5.68 13.03
N GLU A 33 2.64 5.13 13.62
CA GLU A 33 3.83 5.88 13.98
C GLU A 33 4.80 6.00 12.80
N LYS A 34 5.65 7.02 12.83
CA LYS A 34 6.66 7.21 11.79
C LYS A 34 7.67 6.08 11.80
N GLY A 35 7.90 5.47 10.63
CA GLY A 35 8.81 4.34 10.47
C GLY A 35 8.20 2.98 10.82
N GLU A 36 6.92 2.90 11.23
CA GLU A 36 6.25 1.61 11.38
C GLU A 36 6.03 0.93 10.02
N PHE A 37 6.17 -0.39 10.04
CA PHE A 37 5.66 -1.24 8.98
C PHE A 37 4.52 -2.09 9.54
N VAL A 38 3.27 -1.72 9.22
CA VAL A 38 2.06 -2.36 9.72
C VAL A 38 1.52 -3.33 8.70
N SER A 39 1.46 -4.62 9.04
CA SER A 39 0.77 -5.64 8.25
C SER A 39 -0.70 -5.71 8.70
N ILE A 40 -1.64 -5.60 7.76
CA ILE A 40 -3.08 -5.61 7.99
C ILE A 40 -3.67 -6.86 7.35
N VAL A 41 -4.28 -7.71 8.16
CA VAL A 41 -4.99 -8.93 7.75
C VAL A 41 -6.46 -8.86 8.15
N GLY A 42 -7.29 -9.73 7.60
CA GLY A 42 -8.71 -9.80 7.95
C GLY A 42 -9.54 -10.43 6.83
N SER A 43 -10.79 -10.79 7.14
CA SER A 43 -11.75 -11.38 6.21
C SER A 43 -12.10 -10.43 5.04
N ASN A 44 -12.70 -10.97 4.00
CA ASN A 44 -13.27 -10.15 2.93
C ASN A 44 -14.39 -9.26 3.50
N GLY A 45 -14.44 -8.00 3.06
CA GLY A 45 -15.41 -7.04 3.60
C GLY A 45 -15.03 -6.40 4.93
N SER A 46 -13.93 -6.78 5.58
CA SER A 46 -13.53 -6.20 6.89
C SER A 46 -13.09 -4.72 6.83
N GLY A 47 -13.04 -4.10 5.65
CA GLY A 47 -12.72 -2.67 5.50
C GLY A 47 -11.26 -2.35 5.12
N LYS A 48 -10.37 -3.34 4.93
CA LYS A 48 -8.94 -3.12 4.64
C LYS A 48 -8.69 -2.20 3.44
N THR A 49 -9.26 -2.51 2.28
CA THR A 49 -9.13 -1.68 1.08
C THR A 49 -9.82 -0.33 1.25
N THR A 50 -10.94 -0.28 1.99
CA THR A 50 -11.62 0.98 2.34
C THR A 50 -10.72 1.87 3.17
N LEU A 51 -9.98 1.31 4.15
CA LEU A 51 -8.99 2.03 4.95
C LEU A 51 -7.90 2.65 4.05
N LEU A 52 -7.31 1.86 3.14
CA LEU A 52 -6.31 2.37 2.20
C LEU A 52 -6.88 3.46 1.27
N ASN A 53 -8.14 3.32 0.82
CA ASN A 53 -8.83 4.30 -0.02
C ASN A 53 -9.07 5.62 0.73
N LEU A 54 -9.42 5.58 2.01
CA LEU A 54 -9.56 6.75 2.86
C LEU A 54 -8.23 7.48 3.03
N ILE A 55 -7.17 6.74 3.33
CA ILE A 55 -5.82 7.29 3.53
C ILE A 55 -5.28 7.89 2.23
N SER A 56 -5.44 7.22 1.09
CA SER A 56 -4.99 7.73 -0.22
C SER A 56 -5.81 8.92 -0.72
N GLY A 57 -7.06 9.09 -0.24
CA GLY A 57 -7.98 10.14 -0.66
C GLY A 57 -8.79 9.82 -1.91
N SER A 58 -8.80 8.57 -2.36
CA SER A 58 -9.72 8.07 -3.38
C SER A 58 -11.14 7.86 -2.83
N LEU A 59 -11.29 7.80 -1.50
CA LEU A 59 -12.55 7.81 -0.79
C LEU A 59 -12.56 8.94 0.24
N ILE A 60 -13.68 9.66 0.33
CA ILE A 60 -13.91 10.70 1.33
C ILE A 60 -14.81 10.13 2.42
N PRO A 61 -14.48 10.30 3.72
CA PRO A 61 -15.29 9.81 4.81
C PRO A 61 -16.60 10.59 4.95
N ASP A 62 -17.59 9.95 5.59
CA ASP A 62 -18.86 10.59 5.94
C ASP A 62 -18.69 11.55 7.11
N SER A 63 -17.98 11.09 8.15
CA SER A 63 -17.58 11.87 9.30
C SER A 63 -16.25 11.39 9.85
N GLY A 64 -15.70 12.11 10.82
CA GLY A 64 -14.39 11.87 11.39
C GLY A 64 -13.26 12.62 10.69
N ARG A 65 -12.03 12.36 11.09
CA ARG A 65 -10.84 13.07 10.60
C ARG A 65 -9.70 12.12 10.27
N ILE A 66 -8.92 12.50 9.26
CA ILE A 66 -7.65 11.87 8.93
C ILE A 66 -6.56 12.94 9.09
N LEU A 67 -5.71 12.73 10.07
CA LEU A 67 -4.58 13.62 10.35
C LEU A 67 -3.29 12.98 9.85
N PHE A 68 -2.53 13.70 9.06
CA PHE A 68 -1.20 13.32 8.57
C PHE A 68 -0.18 14.34 9.08
N GLU A 69 0.76 13.93 9.91
CA GLU A 69 1.66 14.85 10.63
C GLU A 69 0.90 16.00 11.30
N ASN A 70 -0.20 15.69 12.00
CA ASN A 70 -1.12 16.62 12.66
C ASN A 70 -1.88 17.59 11.71
N ARG A 71 -1.81 17.41 10.39
CA ARG A 71 -2.57 18.21 9.42
C ARG A 71 -3.79 17.44 8.98
N ASP A 72 -4.95 18.05 9.02
CA ASP A 72 -6.19 17.43 8.53
C ASP A 72 -6.15 17.31 6.99
N ILE A 73 -6.18 16.08 6.52
CA ILE A 73 -6.22 15.73 5.10
C ILE A 73 -7.55 15.10 4.68
N SER A 74 -8.55 15.00 5.57
CA SER A 74 -9.81 14.25 5.35
C SER A 74 -10.47 14.55 4.01
N ARG A 75 -10.48 15.82 3.59
CA ARG A 75 -11.07 16.28 2.33
C ARG A 75 -10.04 16.63 1.24
N GLN A 76 -8.76 16.35 1.49
CA GLN A 76 -7.72 16.62 0.50
C GLN A 76 -7.82 15.59 -0.64
N LYS A 77 -7.81 16.07 -1.89
CA LYS A 77 -7.90 15.24 -3.09
C LYS A 77 -6.68 14.31 -3.23
N GLU A 78 -6.90 13.11 -3.76
CA GLU A 78 -5.91 12.05 -3.95
C GLU A 78 -4.60 12.55 -4.61
N TYR A 79 -4.68 13.33 -5.70
CA TYR A 79 -3.48 13.84 -6.39
C TYR A 79 -2.58 14.73 -5.52
N LYS A 80 -3.15 15.39 -4.49
CA LYS A 80 -2.37 16.16 -3.53
C LYS A 80 -1.68 15.26 -2.52
N ARG A 81 -2.38 14.22 -2.02
CA ARG A 81 -1.82 13.22 -1.11
C ARG A 81 -0.78 12.35 -1.79
N ALA A 82 -0.95 12.07 -3.07
CA ALA A 82 0.00 11.32 -3.88
C ALA A 82 1.43 11.94 -3.91
N ARG A 83 1.64 13.17 -3.44
CA ARG A 83 2.97 13.79 -3.32
C ARG A 83 3.81 13.19 -2.19
N TYR A 84 3.17 12.69 -1.12
CA TYR A 84 3.80 12.14 0.06
C TYR A 84 3.29 10.76 0.47
N ILE A 85 2.24 10.26 -0.21
CA ILE A 85 1.72 8.90 -0.07
C ILE A 85 1.93 8.16 -1.38
N GLY A 86 2.73 7.09 -1.36
CA GLY A 86 2.85 6.13 -2.45
C GLY A 86 1.80 5.02 -2.34
N ARG A 87 1.34 4.48 -3.46
CA ARG A 87 0.44 3.32 -3.45
C ARG A 87 0.83 2.30 -4.50
N VAL A 88 0.87 1.03 -4.09
CA VAL A 88 0.98 -0.12 -4.98
C VAL A 88 -0.31 -0.91 -4.88
N PHE A 89 -0.94 -1.15 -6.02
CA PHE A 89 -2.24 -1.80 -6.13
C PHE A 89 -2.09 -3.32 -6.30
N GLN A 90 -3.13 -4.05 -5.96
CA GLN A 90 -3.26 -5.48 -6.25
C GLN A 90 -3.12 -5.77 -7.75
N ASP A 91 -3.78 -4.98 -8.58
CA ASP A 91 -3.62 -4.99 -10.03
C ASP A 91 -2.50 -4.04 -10.44
N PRO A 92 -1.34 -4.55 -10.92
CA PRO A 92 -0.20 -3.71 -11.29
C PRO A 92 -0.48 -2.78 -12.48
N GLN A 93 -1.57 -3.01 -13.22
CA GLN A 93 -2.00 -2.12 -14.31
C GLN A 93 -2.50 -0.78 -13.80
N LYS A 94 -3.02 -0.71 -12.57
CA LYS A 94 -3.47 0.55 -11.96
C LYS A 94 -2.31 1.48 -11.57
N GLY A 95 -1.11 0.95 -11.40
CA GLY A 95 0.09 1.70 -11.02
C GLY A 95 1.00 2.08 -12.21
N SER A 96 0.68 1.61 -13.42
CA SER A 96 1.51 1.83 -14.60
C SER A 96 0.67 1.87 -15.89
N CYS A 97 1.20 2.49 -16.94
CA CYS A 97 0.57 2.50 -18.26
C CYS A 97 1.16 1.37 -19.12
N ALA A 98 0.34 0.37 -19.46
CA ALA A 98 0.75 -0.82 -20.19
C ALA A 98 1.30 -0.51 -21.59
N ASP A 99 0.77 0.51 -22.27
CA ASP A 99 1.14 0.90 -23.62
C ASP A 99 2.44 1.70 -23.68
N LEU A 100 2.88 2.28 -22.58
CA LEU A 100 4.12 3.01 -22.45
C LEU A 100 5.29 2.06 -22.13
N THR A 101 6.49 2.46 -22.51
CA THR A 101 7.72 1.77 -22.17
C THR A 101 8.05 1.93 -20.67
N ILE A 102 8.94 1.11 -20.14
CA ILE A 102 9.47 1.25 -18.78
C ILE A 102 10.02 2.67 -18.58
N LEU A 103 10.81 3.15 -19.54
CA LEU A 103 11.42 4.48 -19.50
C LEU A 103 10.36 5.59 -19.39
N GLU A 104 9.30 5.52 -20.20
CA GLU A 104 8.23 6.51 -20.20
C GLU A 104 7.41 6.48 -18.90
N ASN A 105 7.10 5.30 -18.37
CA ASN A 105 6.44 5.16 -17.07
C ASN A 105 7.28 5.79 -15.94
N MET A 106 8.57 5.51 -15.90
CA MET A 106 9.48 6.10 -14.91
C MET A 106 9.61 7.61 -15.08
N ALA A 107 9.72 8.10 -16.31
CA ALA A 107 9.78 9.54 -16.59
C ALA A 107 8.50 10.27 -16.16
N LEU A 108 7.33 9.64 -16.39
CA LEU A 108 6.04 10.15 -15.93
C LEU A 108 5.99 10.26 -14.41
N ALA A 109 6.39 9.22 -13.69
CA ALA A 109 6.45 9.23 -12.24
C ALA A 109 7.43 10.28 -11.69
N ASP A 110 8.61 10.43 -12.30
CA ASP A 110 9.63 11.41 -11.92
C ASP A 110 9.17 12.86 -12.14
N SER A 111 8.17 13.08 -13.01
CA SER A 111 7.61 14.41 -13.28
C SER A 111 6.59 14.88 -12.23
N LYS A 112 6.15 14.00 -11.34
CA LYS A 112 5.05 14.20 -10.38
C LYS A 112 5.12 15.48 -9.53
N ASN A 113 6.34 15.88 -9.14
CA ASN A 113 6.56 17.06 -8.29
C ASN A 113 7.21 18.22 -9.05
N ARG A 114 7.27 18.17 -10.39
CA ARG A 114 7.87 19.21 -11.21
C ARG A 114 6.79 20.13 -11.80
N PRO A 115 7.10 21.43 -11.97
CA PRO A 115 6.20 22.31 -12.68
C PRO A 115 6.08 21.88 -14.15
N PHE A 116 4.87 21.97 -14.70
CA PHE A 116 4.64 21.73 -16.13
C PHE A 116 5.34 22.81 -16.96
N GLY A 117 6.04 22.37 -18.01
CA GLY A 117 6.77 23.23 -18.92
C GLY A 117 6.96 22.56 -20.29
N LEU A 118 7.53 23.28 -21.25
CA LEU A 118 7.86 22.79 -22.59
C LEU A 118 9.18 21.99 -22.59
N THR A 119 9.32 21.07 -21.65
CA THR A 119 10.51 20.19 -21.56
C THR A 119 10.15 18.79 -22.05
N PRO A 120 11.07 18.04 -22.69
CA PRO A 120 10.82 16.66 -23.07
C PRO A 120 10.43 15.82 -21.84
N ALA A 121 9.41 14.98 -21.98
CA ALA A 121 8.95 14.10 -20.91
C ALA A 121 10.07 13.16 -20.44
N VAL A 122 10.89 12.67 -21.37
CA VAL A 122 12.03 11.80 -21.08
C VAL A 122 13.32 12.61 -21.12
N SER A 123 14.00 12.71 -19.99
CA SER A 123 15.33 13.34 -19.90
C SER A 123 16.43 12.31 -20.03
N LYS A 124 17.29 12.44 -21.05
CA LYS A 124 18.46 11.54 -21.24
C LYS A 124 19.38 11.51 -20.02
N LYS A 125 19.49 12.60 -19.28
CA LYS A 125 20.31 12.71 -18.06
C LYS A 125 19.80 11.82 -16.91
N ARG A 126 18.53 11.43 -16.94
CA ARG A 126 17.87 10.61 -15.88
C ARG A 126 17.93 9.10 -16.19
N ILE A 127 18.27 8.70 -17.41
CA ILE A 127 18.26 7.28 -17.82
C ILE A 127 19.14 6.44 -16.90
N LYS A 128 20.36 6.89 -16.60
CA LYS A 128 21.27 6.17 -15.70
C LYS A 128 20.67 5.98 -14.30
N HIS A 129 20.06 7.01 -13.76
CA HIS A 129 19.37 6.95 -12.48
C HIS A 129 18.20 5.94 -12.48
N TYR A 130 17.43 5.90 -13.56
CA TYR A 130 16.35 4.90 -13.69
C TYR A 130 16.90 3.48 -13.77
N GLN A 131 18.01 3.27 -14.48
CA GLN A 131 18.68 1.97 -14.54
C GLN A 131 19.18 1.54 -13.14
N GLU A 132 19.78 2.46 -12.38
CA GLU A 132 20.22 2.20 -11.01
C GLU A 132 19.05 1.80 -10.09
N LEU A 133 17.90 2.48 -10.17
CA LEU A 133 16.71 2.11 -9.42
C LEU A 133 16.18 0.73 -9.82
N LEU A 134 16.11 0.43 -11.12
CA LEU A 134 15.60 -0.83 -11.63
C LEU A 134 16.54 -2.02 -11.35
N SER A 135 17.84 -1.78 -11.28
CA SER A 135 18.81 -2.84 -10.96
C SER A 135 18.60 -3.43 -9.57
N GLN A 136 17.98 -2.67 -8.65
CA GLN A 136 17.64 -3.14 -7.31
C GLN A 136 16.60 -4.27 -7.31
N CYS A 137 15.78 -4.37 -8.38
CA CYS A 137 14.79 -5.43 -8.55
C CYS A 137 15.42 -6.80 -8.87
N ALA A 138 16.66 -6.85 -9.33
CA ALA A 138 17.35 -8.08 -9.79
C ALA A 138 16.54 -8.89 -10.83
N MET A 139 15.73 -8.20 -11.66
CA MET A 139 14.86 -8.81 -12.68
C MET A 139 15.22 -8.44 -14.11
N GLY A 140 16.39 -7.79 -14.32
CA GLY A 140 16.89 -7.38 -15.63
C GLY A 140 16.14 -6.23 -16.29
N LEU A 141 15.30 -5.50 -15.53
CA LEU A 141 14.49 -4.39 -16.06
C LEU A 141 15.35 -3.20 -16.48
N GLU A 142 16.51 -3.00 -15.84
CA GLU A 142 17.49 -1.95 -16.14
C GLU A 142 18.02 -2.02 -17.57
N ASN A 143 18.02 -3.21 -18.17
CA ASN A 143 18.48 -3.45 -19.54
C ASN A 143 17.35 -3.39 -20.58
N ARG A 144 16.10 -3.18 -20.14
CA ARG A 144 14.88 -3.28 -20.95
C ARG A 144 14.03 -2.02 -20.97
N LEU A 145 14.64 -0.85 -20.79
CA LEU A 145 13.94 0.44 -20.67
C LEU A 145 12.99 0.75 -21.85
N GLY A 146 13.30 0.28 -23.07
CA GLY A 146 12.46 0.42 -24.25
C GLY A 146 11.32 -0.60 -24.36
N THR A 147 11.20 -1.55 -23.43
CA THR A 147 10.15 -2.57 -23.45
C THR A 147 8.83 -1.98 -22.95
N LYS A 148 7.71 -2.26 -23.63
CA LYS A 148 6.36 -1.88 -23.16
C LYS A 148 6.01 -2.62 -21.89
N VAL A 149 5.46 -1.92 -20.90
CA VAL A 149 5.10 -2.48 -19.59
C VAL A 149 4.07 -3.61 -19.71
N GLY A 150 3.13 -3.51 -20.66
CA GLY A 150 2.14 -4.57 -20.90
C GLY A 150 2.73 -5.93 -21.30
N THR A 151 3.99 -6.00 -21.77
CA THR A 151 4.65 -7.25 -22.14
C THR A 151 5.48 -7.88 -21.01
N LEU A 152 5.56 -7.23 -19.86
CA LEU A 152 6.28 -7.74 -18.69
C LEU A 152 5.49 -8.87 -18.00
N SER A 153 6.19 -9.76 -17.29
CA SER A 153 5.53 -10.72 -16.39
C SER A 153 4.84 -10.02 -15.24
N GLY A 154 3.91 -10.70 -14.55
CA GLY A 154 3.23 -10.15 -13.37
C GLY A 154 4.21 -9.64 -12.30
N GLY A 155 5.20 -10.46 -11.93
CA GLY A 155 6.22 -10.08 -10.96
C GLY A 155 7.07 -8.89 -11.41
N GLN A 156 7.46 -8.84 -12.69
CA GLN A 156 8.21 -7.70 -13.25
C GLN A 156 7.40 -6.40 -13.23
N ARG A 157 6.11 -6.46 -13.57
CA ARG A 157 5.21 -5.30 -13.49
C ARG A 157 5.05 -4.82 -12.05
N GLN A 158 4.90 -5.75 -11.11
CA GLN A 158 4.73 -5.40 -9.70
C GLN A 158 6.01 -4.78 -9.12
N ALA A 159 7.19 -5.34 -9.44
CA ALA A 159 8.46 -4.75 -9.05
C ALA A 159 8.64 -3.33 -9.65
N LEU A 160 8.27 -3.14 -10.91
CA LEU A 160 8.29 -1.82 -11.55
C LEU A 160 7.32 -0.85 -10.83
N ALA A 161 6.08 -1.28 -10.53
CA ALA A 161 5.11 -0.46 -9.80
C ALA A 161 5.63 -0.06 -8.42
N LEU A 162 6.30 -0.96 -7.71
CA LEU A 162 6.93 -0.69 -6.43
C LEU A 162 8.05 0.35 -6.55
N VAL A 163 8.94 0.20 -7.55
CA VAL A 163 9.99 1.20 -7.82
C VAL A 163 9.39 2.56 -8.14
N ILE A 164 8.38 2.61 -9.02
CA ILE A 164 7.67 3.84 -9.40
C ILE A 164 7.04 4.52 -8.18
N ALA A 165 6.37 3.77 -7.30
CA ALA A 165 5.77 4.31 -6.09
C ALA A 165 6.80 4.92 -5.13
N ASN A 166 8.05 4.42 -5.17
CA ASN A 166 9.15 4.84 -4.30
C ASN A 166 10.16 5.77 -4.98
N MET A 167 9.95 6.19 -6.24
CA MET A 167 10.89 7.08 -6.97
C MET A 167 10.98 8.48 -6.39
N THR A 168 9.89 8.97 -5.80
CA THR A 168 9.85 10.26 -5.10
C THR A 168 9.94 10.04 -3.60
N ASP A 169 10.37 11.06 -2.87
CA ASP A 169 10.39 11.01 -1.41
C ASP A 169 8.94 10.98 -0.90
N ILE A 170 8.54 9.81 -0.41
CA ILE A 170 7.24 9.58 0.20
C ILE A 170 7.42 9.29 1.69
N ASP A 171 6.45 9.71 2.50
CA ASP A 171 6.43 9.48 3.94
C ASP A 171 5.67 8.21 4.29
N LEU A 172 4.69 7.83 3.46
CA LEU A 172 3.83 6.66 3.66
C LEU A 172 3.70 5.85 2.37
N LEU A 173 3.88 4.54 2.46
CA LEU A 173 3.65 3.58 1.38
C LEU A 173 2.44 2.70 1.71
N LEU A 174 1.47 2.66 0.81
CA LEU A 174 0.29 1.80 0.89
C LEU A 174 0.46 0.61 -0.08
N LEU A 175 0.42 -0.60 0.45
CA LEU A 175 0.53 -1.85 -0.30
C LEU A 175 -0.80 -2.60 -0.21
N ASP A 176 -1.52 -2.69 -1.31
CA ASP A 176 -2.85 -3.31 -1.39
C ASP A 176 -2.73 -4.66 -2.06
N GLU A 177 -2.57 -5.74 -1.28
CA GLU A 177 -2.45 -7.14 -1.76
C GLU A 177 -1.47 -7.32 -2.92
N HIS A 178 -0.39 -6.57 -2.92
CA HIS A 178 0.51 -6.38 -4.05
C HIS A 178 1.26 -7.65 -4.51
N THR A 179 1.11 -8.77 -3.81
CA THR A 179 1.70 -10.06 -4.18
C THR A 179 0.65 -11.14 -4.50
N ALA A 180 -0.65 -10.85 -4.32
CA ALA A 180 -1.71 -11.86 -4.40
C ALA A 180 -1.86 -12.52 -5.79
N ALA A 181 -1.60 -11.77 -6.86
CA ALA A 181 -1.74 -12.24 -8.25
C ALA A 181 -0.47 -12.88 -8.82
N LEU A 182 0.55 -13.12 -7.99
CA LEU A 182 1.85 -13.63 -8.41
C LEU A 182 2.03 -15.10 -8.03
N ASP A 183 2.87 -15.80 -8.78
CA ASP A 183 3.36 -17.11 -8.38
C ASP A 183 4.21 -17.03 -7.10
N PRO A 184 4.37 -18.13 -6.33
CA PRO A 184 5.03 -18.09 -5.03
C PRO A 184 6.46 -17.53 -5.06
N LYS A 185 7.24 -17.85 -6.11
CA LYS A 185 8.61 -17.39 -6.27
C LYS A 185 8.67 -15.89 -6.54
N SER A 186 7.82 -15.40 -7.44
CA SER A 186 7.71 -13.97 -7.75
C SER A 186 7.20 -13.18 -6.54
N SER A 187 6.23 -13.73 -5.79
CA SER A 187 5.72 -13.11 -4.56
C SER A 187 6.82 -12.92 -3.52
N GLN A 188 7.65 -13.95 -3.30
CA GLN A 188 8.77 -13.87 -2.37
C GLN A 188 9.78 -12.79 -2.81
N THR A 189 10.17 -12.80 -4.10
CA THR A 189 11.13 -11.81 -4.63
C THR A 189 10.60 -10.38 -4.51
N VAL A 190 9.30 -10.15 -4.76
CA VAL A 190 8.69 -8.82 -4.62
C VAL A 190 8.61 -8.41 -3.16
N MET A 191 8.35 -9.33 -2.22
CA MET A 191 8.35 -9.03 -0.79
C MET A 191 9.75 -8.66 -0.27
N GLU A 192 10.78 -9.39 -0.67
CA GLU A 192 12.18 -9.09 -0.33
C GLU A 192 12.60 -7.71 -0.85
N LEU A 193 12.21 -7.37 -2.10
CA LEU A 193 12.42 -6.05 -2.65
C LEU A 193 11.68 -4.97 -1.85
N THR A 194 10.43 -5.26 -1.48
CA THR A 194 9.59 -4.36 -0.66
C THR A 194 10.26 -4.05 0.68
N GLU A 195 10.65 -5.08 1.42
CA GLU A 195 11.35 -4.93 2.71
C GLU A 195 12.64 -4.13 2.57
N LYS A 196 13.45 -4.45 1.56
CA LYS A 196 14.70 -3.73 1.28
C LYS A 196 14.46 -2.25 1.08
N LEU A 197 13.52 -1.87 0.21
CA LEU A 197 13.21 -0.47 -0.10
C LEU A 197 12.67 0.28 1.13
N ILE A 198 11.79 -0.34 1.92
CA ILE A 198 11.25 0.23 3.16
C ILE A 198 12.37 0.48 4.16
N ARG A 199 13.25 -0.51 4.38
CA ARG A 199 14.36 -0.41 5.33
C ARG A 199 15.39 0.65 4.93
N GLU A 200 15.79 0.69 3.64
CA GLU A 200 16.80 1.64 3.16
C GLU A 200 16.32 3.09 3.28
N LYS A 201 15.04 3.35 3.05
CA LYS A 201 14.45 4.69 3.09
C LYS A 201 13.70 5.00 4.37
N GLN A 202 13.57 4.03 5.29
CA GLN A 202 12.78 4.14 6.53
C GLN A 202 11.34 4.64 6.31
N ILE A 203 10.69 4.15 5.24
CA ILE A 203 9.34 4.57 4.85
C ILE A 203 8.32 3.92 5.77
N THR A 204 7.41 4.71 6.34
CA THR A 204 6.23 4.17 7.03
C THR A 204 5.38 3.41 6.04
N THR A 205 4.92 2.20 6.40
CA THR A 205 4.24 1.33 5.44
C THR A 205 3.00 0.68 6.04
N LEU A 206 1.91 0.69 5.28
CA LEU A 206 0.72 -0.11 5.54
C LEU A 206 0.59 -1.16 4.44
N MET A 207 0.66 -2.43 4.81
CA MET A 207 0.52 -3.55 3.89
C MET A 207 -0.74 -4.35 4.20
N VAL A 208 -1.70 -4.32 3.30
CA VAL A 208 -2.85 -5.22 3.31
C VAL A 208 -2.44 -6.51 2.61
N THR A 209 -2.66 -7.65 3.25
CA THR A 209 -2.37 -8.97 2.67
C THR A 209 -3.32 -10.05 3.17
N HIS A 210 -3.61 -11.03 2.33
CA HIS A 210 -4.27 -12.28 2.71
C HIS A 210 -3.25 -13.40 3.02
N ASN A 211 -1.98 -13.17 2.74
CA ASN A 211 -0.93 -14.13 3.05
C ASN A 211 -0.47 -13.96 4.50
N LEU A 212 -0.97 -14.83 5.39
CA LEU A 212 -0.66 -14.80 6.82
C LEU A 212 0.83 -14.99 7.09
N ARG A 213 1.53 -15.79 6.27
CA ARG A 213 2.97 -15.96 6.38
C ARG A 213 3.69 -14.61 6.21
N PHE A 214 3.35 -13.84 5.18
CA PHE A 214 3.94 -12.53 4.99
C PHE A 214 3.57 -11.55 6.10
N ALA A 215 2.34 -11.62 6.62
CA ALA A 215 1.92 -10.78 7.73
C ALA A 215 2.70 -11.05 9.02
N VAL A 216 3.03 -12.32 9.29
CA VAL A 216 3.86 -12.71 10.45
C VAL A 216 5.33 -12.37 10.21
N GLU A 217 5.87 -12.68 9.03
CA GLU A 217 7.29 -12.55 8.71
C GLU A 217 7.73 -11.08 8.57
N TYR A 218 6.89 -10.25 7.92
CA TYR A 218 7.23 -8.85 7.59
C TYR A 218 6.49 -7.85 8.49
N GLY A 219 7.13 -6.70 8.66
CA GLY A 219 6.57 -5.59 9.44
C GLY A 219 6.86 -5.66 10.93
N THR A 220 6.66 -4.52 11.59
CA THR A 220 6.89 -4.31 13.02
C THR A 220 5.63 -4.41 13.86
N ARG A 221 4.45 -4.34 13.21
CA ARG A 221 3.12 -4.42 13.83
C ARG A 221 2.18 -5.20 12.92
N LEU A 222 1.28 -5.97 13.52
CA LEU A 222 0.27 -6.75 12.83
C LEU A 222 -1.10 -6.37 13.37
N VAL A 223 -2.00 -5.97 12.48
CA VAL A 223 -3.38 -5.60 12.81
C VAL A 223 -4.32 -6.56 12.11
N MET A 224 -5.26 -7.14 12.87
CA MET A 224 -6.34 -7.94 12.32
C MET A 224 -7.63 -7.14 12.33
N MET A 225 -8.26 -7.07 11.15
CA MET A 225 -9.53 -6.36 10.98
C MET A 225 -10.68 -7.35 10.73
N HIS A 226 -11.81 -7.08 11.37
CA HIS A 226 -13.06 -7.78 11.15
C HIS A 226 -14.23 -6.80 11.26
N GLU A 227 -15.18 -6.83 10.32
CA GLU A 227 -16.38 -5.98 10.28
C GLU A 227 -16.14 -4.50 10.66
N GLY A 228 -15.12 -3.91 10.03
CA GLY A 228 -14.78 -2.50 10.25
C GLY A 228 -14.12 -2.18 11.59
N ARG A 229 -13.66 -3.17 12.34
CA ARG A 229 -12.99 -3.01 13.63
C ARG A 229 -11.61 -3.64 13.65
N CYS A 230 -10.71 -3.11 14.46
CA CYS A 230 -9.45 -3.78 14.79
C CYS A 230 -9.72 -4.76 15.94
N VAL A 231 -9.66 -6.06 15.66
CA VAL A 231 -9.92 -7.12 16.65
C VAL A 231 -8.65 -7.61 17.34
N ARG A 232 -7.50 -7.43 16.68
CA ARG A 232 -6.15 -7.66 17.26
C ARG A 232 -5.19 -6.59 16.76
N ASP A 233 -4.28 -6.20 17.62
CA ASP A 233 -3.25 -5.22 17.33
C ASP A 233 -1.98 -5.64 18.06
N LEU A 234 -1.04 -6.26 17.35
CA LEU A 234 0.15 -6.91 17.90
C LEU A 234 1.40 -6.14 17.47
N SER A 235 2.23 -5.78 18.43
CA SER A 235 3.48 -5.06 18.19
C SER A 235 4.61 -5.59 19.06
N GLY A 236 5.86 -5.24 18.74
CA GLY A 236 7.04 -5.60 19.54
C GLY A 236 7.14 -7.10 19.80
N ALA A 237 7.27 -7.49 21.08
CA ALA A 237 7.44 -8.88 21.49
C ALA A 237 6.20 -9.76 21.19
N GLU A 238 5.01 -9.21 21.27
CA GLU A 238 3.79 -9.97 20.94
C GLU A 238 3.76 -10.35 19.46
N LYS A 239 4.06 -9.39 18.57
CA LYS A 239 4.15 -9.67 17.14
C LYS A 239 5.27 -10.65 16.81
N ALA A 240 6.44 -10.52 17.44
CA ALA A 240 7.59 -11.39 17.20
C ALA A 240 7.35 -12.85 17.63
N ASN A 241 6.49 -13.09 18.62
CA ASN A 241 6.15 -14.42 19.11
C ASN A 241 4.85 -14.98 18.48
N THR A 242 4.20 -14.26 17.59
CA THR A 242 2.97 -14.70 16.91
C THR A 242 3.34 -15.59 15.73
N ASP A 243 2.67 -16.74 15.63
CA ASP A 243 2.73 -17.64 14.49
C ASP A 243 1.43 -17.64 13.69
N ILE A 244 1.42 -18.41 12.60
CA ILE A 244 0.26 -18.50 11.71
C ILE A 244 -0.92 -19.18 12.41
N ASP A 245 -0.64 -20.20 13.24
CA ASP A 245 -1.68 -20.98 13.91
C ASP A 245 -2.44 -20.10 14.92
N ALA A 246 -1.73 -19.27 15.69
CA ALA A 246 -2.35 -18.29 16.58
C ALA A 246 -3.25 -17.28 15.86
N LEU A 247 -2.90 -16.89 14.64
CA LEU A 247 -3.75 -16.02 13.82
C LEU A 247 -4.99 -16.77 13.29
N LEU A 248 -4.83 -18.02 12.86
CA LEU A 248 -5.93 -18.85 12.38
C LEU A 248 -6.94 -19.13 13.49
N ASP A 249 -6.48 -19.37 14.72
CA ASP A 249 -7.36 -19.53 15.88
C ASP A 249 -8.25 -18.31 16.09
N VAL A 250 -7.69 -17.10 16.02
CA VAL A 250 -8.46 -15.86 16.12
C VAL A 250 -9.47 -15.73 14.97
N PHE A 251 -9.10 -16.11 13.72
CA PHE A 251 -10.07 -16.10 12.60
C PHE A 251 -11.20 -17.09 12.83
N ASN A 252 -10.92 -18.28 13.36
CA ASN A 252 -11.92 -19.31 13.65
C ASN A 252 -12.86 -18.85 14.77
N ASP A 253 -12.33 -18.31 15.86
CA ASP A 253 -13.12 -17.81 17.00
C ASP A 253 -14.11 -16.72 16.54
N ILE A 254 -13.63 -15.75 15.75
CA ILE A 254 -14.46 -14.68 15.20
C ILE A 254 -15.56 -15.24 14.27
N SER A 255 -15.23 -16.25 13.44
CA SER A 255 -16.20 -16.88 12.54
C SER A 255 -17.29 -17.66 13.30
N ILE A 256 -16.93 -18.28 14.42
CA ILE A 256 -17.87 -18.99 15.28
C ILE A 256 -18.80 -18.02 16.02
N GLU A 257 -18.29 -16.91 16.54
CA GLU A 257 -19.08 -15.88 17.23
C GLU A 257 -20.08 -15.19 16.29
N CYS A 258 -19.75 -15.05 15.00
CA CYS A 258 -20.64 -14.45 14.00
C CYS A 258 -21.65 -15.41 13.37
N GLY A 259 -21.68 -16.70 13.76
CA GLY A 259 -22.75 -17.64 13.41
C GLY A 259 -22.78 -18.12 11.96
N ASN A 260 -21.63 -18.30 11.34
CA ASN A 260 -21.47 -18.97 10.03
C ASN A 260 -21.01 -20.42 10.21
#